data_693ac371fa9521b4cc3c513c1e57d546
#
_entry.id   693ac371fa9521b4cc3c513c1e57d546
#
_cell.length_a   1.000
_cell.length_b   1.000
_cell.length_c   1.000
_cell.angle_alpha   90.00
_cell.angle_beta   90.00
_cell.angle_gamma   90.00
#
_symmetry.space_group_name_H-M   'P 1'
#
loop_
_entity.id
_entity.type
_entity.pdbx_description
1 polymer ?
#
loop_
_entity_poly.entity_id
_entity_poly.type
_entity_poly.pdbx_seq_one_letter_code
_entity_poly.pdbx_strand_id
1 'polypeptide(L)'
;DPEMSRGLGDVYKRQEYDPDKPSNKISVIGNPSLAEVKTMMIGVRNNSRTIKSAEVWVNELRLTEFNEDGGWAAQGNLNLQLSDIGSINLAGHVETTGFGGLEQSVSERRLDDYYQYSFTTTFDLGRFFPKKAKLAAPIYFSYSKEATTPKYNPLDKDMLPVSYTHLTLP
;
A
#
# COMPACT_ATOMS: atom_id res chain seq x y z
N ASP A 1 23.76 -35.70 -6.72
CA ASP A 1 24.11 -34.38 -6.14
C ASP A 1 23.48 -33.27 -6.99
N PRO A 2 22.54 -32.50 -6.47
CA PRO A 2 22.10 -31.32 -7.18
C PRO A 2 23.07 -30.19 -6.87
N GLU A 3 23.84 -29.80 -7.87
CA GLU A 3 24.69 -28.62 -7.82
C GLU A 3 23.85 -27.38 -7.45
N MET A 4 24.17 -26.81 -6.30
CA MET A 4 23.72 -25.50 -5.92
C MET A 4 24.32 -24.45 -6.85
N SER A 5 23.58 -23.95 -7.80
CA SER A 5 23.94 -22.75 -8.53
C SER A 5 23.76 -21.54 -7.59
N ARG A 6 24.84 -21.07 -7.02
CA ARG A 6 24.93 -19.77 -6.36
C ARG A 6 24.96 -18.69 -7.43
N GLY A 7 23.92 -17.91 -7.52
CA GLY A 7 23.94 -16.70 -8.31
C GLY A 7 22.56 -16.13 -8.57
N LEU A 8 22.26 -14.97 -7.96
CA LEU A 8 21.12 -14.10 -8.20
C LEU A 8 19.76 -14.63 -7.71
N GLY A 9 19.43 -14.26 -6.47
CA GLY A 9 18.06 -14.19 -5.94
C GLY A 9 17.27 -15.49 -6.14
N ASP A 10 17.07 -16.26 -5.09
CA ASP A 10 16.23 -17.45 -5.12
C ASP A 10 14.87 -17.12 -5.71
N VAL A 11 14.68 -17.47 -6.98
CA VAL A 11 13.38 -17.42 -7.63
C VAL A 11 12.58 -18.60 -7.09
N TYR A 12 11.83 -18.38 -6.04
CA TYR A 12 10.98 -19.41 -5.46
C TYR A 12 9.93 -19.84 -6.48
N LYS A 13 9.94 -21.13 -6.80
CA LYS A 13 8.88 -21.77 -7.56
C LYS A 13 7.84 -22.31 -6.59
N ARG A 14 6.71 -21.63 -6.46
CA ARG A 14 5.56 -22.11 -5.72
C ARG A 14 4.66 -22.92 -6.64
N GLN A 15 4.21 -24.08 -6.18
CA GLN A 15 3.24 -24.93 -6.89
C GLN A 15 2.10 -25.24 -5.95
N GLU A 16 0.90 -25.00 -6.40
CA GLU A 16 -0.32 -25.26 -5.66
C GLU A 16 -1.35 -25.91 -6.56
N TYR A 17 -2.16 -26.79 -6.03
CA TYR A 17 -3.30 -27.36 -6.74
C TYR A 17 -4.53 -26.51 -6.45
N ASP A 18 -5.34 -26.28 -7.47
CA ASP A 18 -6.60 -25.59 -7.34
C ASP A 18 -7.52 -26.39 -6.40
N PRO A 19 -7.99 -25.85 -5.28
CA PRO A 19 -8.83 -26.55 -4.32
C PRO A 19 -10.16 -27.00 -4.93
N ASP A 20 -10.71 -26.24 -5.88
CA ASP A 20 -11.96 -26.54 -6.54
C ASP A 20 -11.80 -27.54 -7.70
N LYS A 21 -10.61 -27.61 -8.26
CA LYS A 21 -10.25 -28.48 -9.39
C LYS A 21 -8.89 -29.14 -9.16
N PRO A 22 -8.82 -30.21 -8.37
CA PRO A 22 -7.55 -30.84 -7.98
C PRO A 22 -6.67 -31.33 -9.15
N SER A 23 -7.23 -31.46 -10.35
CA SER A 23 -6.47 -31.77 -11.57
C SER A 23 -5.68 -30.59 -12.13
N ASN A 24 -6.00 -29.38 -11.72
CA ASN A 24 -5.36 -28.16 -12.15
C ASN A 24 -4.16 -27.85 -11.27
N LYS A 25 -3.07 -27.49 -11.91
CA LYS A 25 -1.82 -27.12 -11.26
C LYS A 25 -1.48 -25.67 -11.55
N ILE A 26 -1.38 -24.89 -10.50
CA ILE A 26 -0.92 -23.51 -10.57
C ILE A 26 0.58 -23.51 -10.24
N SER A 27 1.38 -22.88 -11.06
CA SER A 27 2.82 -22.72 -10.80
C SER A 27 3.19 -21.27 -10.94
N VAL A 28 3.85 -20.74 -9.91
CA VAL A 28 4.31 -19.36 -9.85
C VAL A 28 5.82 -19.35 -9.75
N ILE A 29 6.48 -18.53 -10.55
CA ILE A 29 7.94 -18.31 -10.53
C ILE A 29 8.19 -16.84 -10.30
N GLY A 30 8.98 -16.52 -9.28
CA GLY A 30 9.25 -15.13 -8.88
C GLY A 30 8.10 -14.52 -8.12
N ASN A 31 7.94 -13.23 -8.26
CA ASN A 31 6.90 -12.44 -7.60
C ASN A 31 6.02 -11.72 -8.65
N PRO A 32 5.14 -12.46 -9.36
CA PRO A 32 4.27 -11.86 -10.36
C PRO A 32 3.15 -11.07 -9.70
N SER A 33 2.70 -10.01 -10.38
CA SER A 33 1.52 -9.23 -10.00
C SER A 33 0.52 -9.23 -11.15
N LEU A 34 -0.75 -9.50 -10.84
CA LEU A 34 -1.83 -9.39 -11.82
C LEU A 34 -2.17 -7.93 -12.18
N ALA A 35 -1.67 -6.96 -11.40
CA ALA A 35 -1.85 -5.53 -11.68
C ALA A 35 -1.09 -5.08 -12.95
N GLU A 36 -0.01 -5.78 -13.33
CA GLU A 36 0.84 -5.43 -14.47
C GLU A 36 1.07 -6.61 -15.42
N VAL A 37 0.00 -7.21 -15.92
CA VAL A 37 0.10 -8.29 -16.90
C VAL A 37 0.54 -7.75 -18.25
N LYS A 38 1.75 -8.09 -18.69
CA LYS A 38 2.30 -7.65 -19.97
C LYS A 38 2.01 -8.61 -21.12
N THR A 39 1.93 -9.90 -20.84
CA THR A 39 1.77 -10.92 -21.86
C THR A 39 0.98 -12.10 -21.31
N MET A 40 0.05 -12.58 -22.09
CA MET A 40 -0.70 -13.80 -21.81
C MET A 40 -0.45 -14.80 -22.94
N MET A 41 -0.28 -16.07 -22.58
CA MET A 41 -0.10 -17.15 -23.55
C MET A 41 -1.06 -18.29 -23.22
N ILE A 42 -1.77 -18.75 -24.21
CA ILE A 42 -2.63 -19.91 -24.11
C ILE A 42 -2.06 -21.00 -25.02
N GLY A 43 -1.91 -22.19 -24.48
CA GLY A 43 -1.37 -23.32 -25.22
C GLY A 43 -2.07 -24.62 -24.89
N VAL A 44 -2.00 -25.57 -25.81
CA VAL A 44 -2.55 -26.92 -25.65
C VAL A 44 -1.39 -27.90 -25.59
N ARG A 45 -1.43 -28.79 -24.62
CA ARG A 45 -0.44 -29.84 -24.44
C ARG A 45 -1.07 -31.22 -24.55
N ASN A 46 -0.53 -32.03 -25.44
CA ASN A 46 -0.91 -33.44 -25.54
C ASN A 46 -0.11 -34.28 -24.51
N ASN A 47 -0.79 -34.77 -23.49
CA ASN A 47 -0.20 -35.63 -22.46
C ASN A 47 -0.31 -37.13 -22.80
N SER A 48 -0.89 -37.49 -23.96
CA SER A 48 -0.98 -38.87 -24.37
C SER A 48 0.25 -39.29 -25.19
N ARG A 49 0.51 -40.60 -25.27
CA ARG A 49 1.61 -41.15 -26.10
C ARG A 49 1.27 -41.26 -27.57
N THR A 50 0.05 -40.92 -27.97
CA THR A 50 -0.45 -40.99 -29.32
C THR A 50 -0.76 -39.62 -29.90
N ILE A 51 -0.61 -39.46 -31.20
CA ILE A 51 -1.01 -38.24 -31.89
C ILE A 51 -2.53 -38.14 -31.85
N LYS A 52 -3.05 -37.00 -31.42
CA LYS A 52 -4.49 -36.71 -31.37
C LYS A 52 -4.75 -35.38 -32.07
N SER A 53 -5.83 -35.36 -32.84
CA SER A 53 -6.39 -34.12 -33.36
C SER A 53 -7.34 -33.55 -32.31
N ALA A 54 -7.21 -32.28 -32.02
CA ALA A 54 -8.08 -31.57 -31.09
C ALA A 54 -8.35 -30.16 -31.62
N GLU A 55 -9.55 -29.69 -31.42
CA GLU A 55 -9.95 -28.32 -31.67
C GLU A 55 -10.24 -27.69 -30.31
N VAL A 56 -9.65 -26.54 -30.01
CA VAL A 56 -9.78 -25.84 -28.71
C VAL A 56 -10.29 -24.45 -28.99
N TRP A 57 -11.42 -24.14 -28.41
CA TRP A 57 -12.02 -22.81 -28.45
C TRP A 57 -11.71 -22.09 -27.16
N VAL A 58 -11.17 -20.87 -27.26
CA VAL A 58 -10.89 -20.00 -26.13
C VAL A 58 -11.76 -18.77 -26.29
N ASN A 59 -12.55 -18.48 -25.27
CA ASN A 59 -13.43 -17.33 -25.23
C ASN A 59 -13.24 -16.58 -23.93
N GLU A 60 -13.29 -15.25 -24.00
CA GLU A 60 -13.26 -14.34 -22.87
C GLU A 60 -12.17 -14.59 -21.82
N LEU A 61 -10.95 -14.16 -22.11
CA LEU A 61 -9.91 -14.05 -21.09
C LEU A 61 -10.04 -12.68 -20.39
N ARG A 62 -10.48 -12.69 -19.14
CA ARG A 62 -10.67 -11.48 -18.35
C ARG A 62 -10.25 -11.70 -16.89
N LEU A 63 -9.80 -10.65 -16.25
CA LEU A 63 -9.67 -10.62 -14.80
C LEU A 63 -11.04 -10.48 -14.15
N THR A 64 -11.26 -11.21 -13.09
CA THR A 64 -12.46 -11.18 -12.24
C THR A 64 -12.04 -10.92 -10.80
N GLU A 65 -13.01 -10.68 -9.93
CA GLU A 65 -12.78 -10.46 -8.51
C GLU A 65 -11.85 -9.28 -8.22
N PHE A 66 -12.14 -8.15 -8.87
CA PHE A 66 -11.44 -6.91 -8.55
C PHE A 66 -11.68 -6.53 -7.11
N ASN A 67 -10.62 -6.05 -6.44
CA ASN A 67 -10.79 -5.44 -5.12
C ASN A 67 -11.59 -4.13 -5.27
N GLU A 68 -12.85 -4.16 -4.84
CA GLU A 68 -13.77 -3.03 -4.88
C GLU A 68 -13.79 -2.25 -3.55
N ASP A 69 -12.91 -2.59 -2.61
CA ASP A 69 -12.82 -1.87 -1.35
C ASP A 69 -12.57 -0.39 -1.61
N GLY A 70 -13.51 0.43 -1.19
CA GLY A 70 -13.40 1.88 -1.27
C GLY A 70 -12.52 2.43 -0.15
N GLY A 71 -11.64 3.37 -0.49
CA GLY A 71 -10.95 4.19 0.49
C GLY A 71 -11.70 5.46 0.81
N TRP A 72 -11.32 6.10 1.91
CA TRP A 72 -11.80 7.41 2.29
C TRP A 72 -10.65 8.36 2.58
N ALA A 73 -10.89 9.65 2.43
CA ALA A 73 -9.94 10.69 2.80
C ALA A 73 -10.64 11.77 3.63
N ALA A 74 -9.87 12.33 4.54
CA ALA A 74 -10.32 13.46 5.33
C ALA A 74 -9.19 14.48 5.49
N GLN A 75 -9.52 15.75 5.42
CA GLN A 75 -8.62 16.85 5.66
C GLN A 75 -9.29 17.88 6.55
N GLY A 76 -8.56 18.40 7.51
CA GLY A 76 -9.02 19.45 8.40
C GLY A 76 -7.92 20.39 8.80
N ASN A 77 -8.26 21.64 8.99
CA ASN A 77 -7.39 22.64 9.57
C ASN A 77 -8.15 23.49 10.59
N LEU A 78 -7.48 23.85 11.65
CA LEU A 78 -8.00 24.70 12.71
C LEU A 78 -6.98 25.78 13.03
N ASN A 79 -7.38 27.03 12.88
CA ASN A 79 -6.56 28.18 13.24
C ASN A 79 -7.23 28.93 14.40
N LEU A 80 -6.56 29.00 15.51
CA LEU A 80 -7.04 29.72 16.70
C LEU A 80 -6.12 30.93 16.95
N GLN A 81 -6.70 32.10 16.98
CA GLN A 81 -6.01 33.30 17.39
C GLN A 81 -6.40 33.63 18.82
N LEU A 82 -5.44 33.55 19.72
CA LEU A 82 -5.62 33.83 21.15
C LEU A 82 -5.36 35.29 21.46
N SER A 83 -6.12 36.18 20.84
CA SER A 83 -5.95 37.62 20.98
C SER A 83 -4.47 38.03 20.91
N ASP A 84 -3.99 38.70 21.95
CA ASP A 84 -2.60 39.20 22.06
C ASP A 84 -1.61 38.16 22.62
N ILE A 85 -2.07 36.96 22.97
CA ILE A 85 -1.26 35.96 23.69
C ILE A 85 -0.54 35.05 22.64
N GLY A 86 -1.16 34.78 21.52
CA GLY A 86 -0.55 33.88 20.52
C GLY A 86 -1.52 33.28 19.53
N SER A 87 -1.05 32.29 18.81
CA SER A 87 -1.84 31.54 17.84
C SER A 87 -1.56 30.05 17.93
N ILE A 88 -2.55 29.26 17.58
CA ILE A 88 -2.48 27.78 17.46
C ILE A 88 -2.98 27.39 16.09
N ASN A 89 -2.18 26.65 15.34
CA ASN A 89 -2.56 26.07 14.06
C ASN A 89 -2.46 24.56 14.16
N LEU A 90 -3.56 23.90 13.81
CA LEU A 90 -3.65 22.44 13.70
C LEU A 90 -4.03 22.11 12.27
N ALA A 91 -3.35 21.18 11.66
CA ALA A 91 -3.76 20.61 10.36
C ALA A 91 -3.61 19.10 10.40
N GLY A 92 -4.53 18.43 9.76
CA GLY A 92 -4.53 16.98 9.62
C GLY A 92 -5.02 16.56 8.24
N HIS A 93 -4.40 15.53 7.70
CA HIS A 93 -4.75 14.93 6.43
C HIS A 93 -4.61 13.42 6.54
N VAL A 94 -5.63 12.69 6.13
CA VAL A 94 -5.67 11.23 6.14
C VAL A 94 -6.24 10.74 4.83
N GLU A 95 -5.59 9.75 4.23
CA GLU A 95 -6.07 9.01 3.08
C GLU A 95 -5.90 7.53 3.34
N THR A 96 -6.92 6.73 3.07
CA THR A 96 -6.84 5.28 3.25
C THR A 96 -6.65 4.56 1.92
N THR A 97 -6.15 3.35 2.00
CA THR A 97 -6.00 2.45 0.85
C THR A 97 -7.30 2.35 0.06
N GLY A 98 -7.22 2.39 -1.27
CA GLY A 98 -8.37 2.36 -2.16
C GLY A 98 -8.98 3.73 -2.44
N PHE A 99 -8.52 4.79 -1.78
CA PHE A 99 -8.94 6.15 -2.10
C PHE A 99 -8.35 6.61 -3.43
N GLY A 100 -9.17 7.27 -4.23
CA GLY A 100 -8.77 7.87 -5.51
C GLY A 100 -9.80 8.87 -5.98
N GLY A 101 -9.38 9.82 -6.79
CA GLY A 101 -10.27 10.80 -7.43
C GLY A 101 -11.22 10.12 -8.42
N LEU A 102 -12.32 10.81 -8.74
CA LEU A 102 -13.36 10.31 -9.66
C LEU A 102 -12.81 10.00 -11.08
N GLU A 103 -11.73 10.65 -11.47
CA GLU A 103 -11.10 10.49 -12.78
C GLU A 103 -9.96 9.47 -12.79
N GLN A 104 -9.59 8.94 -11.62
CA GLN A 104 -8.52 7.96 -11.50
C GLN A 104 -9.02 6.54 -11.78
N SER A 105 -8.24 5.81 -12.56
CA SER A 105 -8.49 4.39 -12.77
C SER A 105 -8.27 3.59 -11.48
N VAL A 106 -8.86 2.40 -11.40
CA VAL A 106 -8.74 1.52 -10.22
C VAL A 106 -7.28 1.20 -9.89
N SER A 107 -6.44 1.07 -10.93
CA SER A 107 -5.00 0.79 -10.79
C SER A 107 -4.18 1.96 -10.26
N GLU A 108 -4.70 3.18 -10.33
CA GLU A 108 -4.04 4.41 -9.87
C GLU A 108 -4.45 4.81 -8.46
N ARG A 109 -5.40 4.09 -7.86
CA ARG A 109 -5.83 4.33 -6.49
C ARG A 109 -4.70 4.06 -5.51
N ARG A 110 -4.79 4.71 -4.36
CA ARG A 110 -3.80 4.56 -3.30
C ARG A 110 -3.75 3.13 -2.77
N LEU A 111 -2.55 2.57 -2.67
CA LEU A 111 -2.29 1.22 -2.15
C LEU A 111 -1.79 1.21 -0.70
N ASP A 112 -1.68 2.38 -0.11
CA ASP A 112 -1.15 2.63 1.23
C ASP A 112 -2.08 3.53 2.03
N ASP A 113 -2.02 3.43 3.34
CA ASP A 113 -2.65 4.36 4.25
C ASP A 113 -1.69 5.50 4.54
N TYR A 114 -2.13 6.71 4.31
CA TYR A 114 -1.36 7.92 4.51
C TYR A 114 -1.99 8.78 5.59
N TYR A 115 -1.18 9.26 6.51
CA TYR A 115 -1.62 10.27 7.47
C TYR A 115 -0.53 11.30 7.74
N GLN A 116 -0.95 12.52 7.80
CA GLN A 116 -0.13 13.68 8.13
C GLN A 116 -0.85 14.51 9.17
N TYR A 117 -0.14 14.97 10.16
CA TYR A 117 -0.65 15.99 11.05
C TYR A 117 0.45 16.97 11.44
N SER A 118 0.06 18.21 11.61
CA SER A 118 0.95 19.28 12.01
C SER A 118 0.30 20.14 13.10
N PHE A 119 1.11 20.52 14.03
CA PHE A 119 0.77 21.42 15.14
C PHE A 119 1.79 22.53 15.20
N THR A 120 1.35 23.76 15.08
CA THR A 120 2.22 24.93 15.19
C THR A 120 1.59 25.91 16.16
N THR A 121 2.38 26.40 17.09
CA THR A 121 1.91 27.39 18.06
C THR A 121 2.95 28.46 18.31
N THR A 122 2.45 29.67 18.47
CA THR A 122 3.23 30.82 18.88
C THR A 122 2.59 31.42 20.13
N PHE A 123 3.37 31.61 21.18
CA PHE A 123 2.95 32.26 22.40
C PHE A 123 3.91 33.37 22.80
N ASP A 124 3.38 34.50 23.20
CA ASP A 124 4.17 35.57 23.84
C ASP A 124 3.98 35.52 25.37
N LEU A 125 4.93 34.85 26.06
CA LEU A 125 4.93 34.76 27.49
C LEU A 125 5.15 36.12 28.16
N GLY A 126 5.68 37.11 27.46
CA GLY A 126 5.85 38.47 27.98
C GLY A 126 4.55 39.09 28.44
N ARG A 127 3.41 38.64 27.90
CA ARG A 127 2.06 39.11 28.26
C ARG A 127 1.62 38.72 29.67
N PHE A 128 2.18 37.67 30.24
CA PHE A 128 1.88 37.21 31.62
C PHE A 128 2.63 38.01 32.67
N PHE A 129 3.61 38.81 32.26
CA PHE A 129 4.37 39.65 33.19
C PHE A 129 3.82 41.09 33.27
N PRO A 130 3.96 41.78 34.42
CA PRO A 130 3.48 43.14 34.54
C PRO A 130 4.20 44.05 33.51
N LYS A 131 3.46 44.98 32.94
CA LYS A 131 3.96 45.90 31.87
C LYS A 131 5.23 46.67 32.25
N LYS A 132 5.50 46.81 33.55
CA LYS A 132 6.73 47.44 34.08
C LYS A 132 8.00 46.64 33.77
N ALA A 133 7.87 45.32 33.59
CA ALA A 133 9.00 44.43 33.32
C ALA A 133 9.54 44.56 31.86
N LYS A 134 8.77 45.16 30.94
CA LYS A 134 9.15 45.32 29.51
C LYS A 134 9.75 44.05 28.92
N LEU A 135 9.26 42.88 29.32
CA LEU A 135 9.72 41.57 28.84
C LEU A 135 8.90 41.14 27.65
N ALA A 136 9.54 40.84 26.53
CA ALA A 136 8.99 40.16 25.40
C ALA A 136 9.62 38.76 25.31
N ALA A 137 8.82 37.71 25.40
CA ALA A 137 9.29 36.34 25.38
C ALA A 137 8.44 35.51 24.42
N PRO A 138 8.62 35.70 23.11
CA PRO A 138 7.90 34.90 22.12
C PRO A 138 8.47 33.47 22.10
N ILE A 139 7.57 32.48 22.21
CA ILE A 139 7.87 31.06 22.05
C ILE A 139 7.20 30.59 20.78
N TYR A 140 7.96 29.89 19.96
CA TYR A 140 7.48 29.19 18.79
C TYR A 140 7.71 27.70 18.97
N PHE A 141 6.66 26.91 18.74
CA PHE A 141 6.75 25.45 18.71
C PHE A 141 6.07 24.93 17.45
N SER A 142 6.73 24.02 16.75
CA SER A 142 6.18 23.34 15.58
C SER A 142 6.49 21.85 15.69
N TYR A 143 5.47 21.06 15.44
CA TYR A 143 5.57 19.62 15.36
C TYR A 143 4.79 19.12 14.15
N SER A 144 5.42 18.28 13.34
CA SER A 144 4.75 17.62 12.24
C SER A 144 5.15 16.15 12.17
N LYS A 145 4.20 15.32 11.83
CA LYS A 145 4.44 13.90 11.56
C LYS A 145 3.70 13.49 10.31
N GLU A 146 4.41 12.74 9.50
CA GLU A 146 3.90 12.10 8.31
C GLU A 146 4.26 10.62 8.38
N ALA A 147 3.32 9.76 8.02
CA ALA A 147 3.59 8.34 7.92
C ALA A 147 2.73 7.71 6.83
N THR A 148 3.32 6.74 6.16
CA THR A 148 2.72 5.94 5.12
C THR A 148 2.84 4.47 5.53
N THR A 149 1.72 3.78 5.58
CA THR A 149 1.66 2.36 5.93
C THR A 149 1.12 1.58 4.74
N PRO A 150 1.96 0.79 4.06
CA PRO A 150 1.50 -0.01 2.93
C PRO A 150 0.56 -1.12 3.40
N LYS A 151 -0.56 -1.31 2.68
CA LYS A 151 -1.50 -2.41 2.94
C LYS A 151 -0.90 -3.76 2.55
N TYR A 152 -0.05 -3.77 1.54
CA TYR A 152 0.61 -4.98 1.03
C TYR A 152 2.12 -4.88 1.20
N ASN A 153 2.79 -6.03 1.25
CA ASN A 153 4.24 -6.06 1.28
C ASN A 153 4.81 -5.41 0.00
N PRO A 154 5.69 -4.42 0.10
CA PRO A 154 6.32 -3.82 -1.09
C PRO A 154 7.12 -4.82 -1.95
N LEU A 155 7.61 -5.91 -1.32
CA LEU A 155 8.37 -6.96 -2.00
C LEU A 155 7.47 -8.07 -2.55
N ASP A 156 6.26 -8.24 -1.99
CA ASP A 156 5.29 -9.24 -2.40
C ASP A 156 3.88 -8.63 -2.30
N LYS A 157 3.41 -8.09 -3.40
CA LYS A 157 2.14 -7.35 -3.45
C LYS A 157 0.90 -8.20 -3.17
N ASP A 158 1.05 -9.53 -3.12
CA ASP A 158 -0.04 -10.45 -2.83
C ASP A 158 -0.10 -10.84 -1.34
N MET A 159 0.89 -10.41 -0.54
CA MET A 159 0.97 -10.71 0.89
C MET A 159 0.69 -9.49 1.76
N LEU A 160 -0.17 -9.68 2.77
CA LEU A 160 -0.36 -8.68 3.81
C LEU A 160 0.85 -8.64 4.75
N PRO A 161 1.27 -7.45 5.25
CA PRO A 161 2.43 -7.31 6.15
C PRO A 161 2.38 -8.20 7.39
N VAL A 162 1.18 -8.54 7.87
CA VAL A 162 0.96 -9.39 9.06
C VAL A 162 1.35 -10.85 8.80
N SER A 163 1.32 -11.29 7.54
CA SER A 163 1.51 -12.70 7.20
C SER A 163 2.95 -13.19 7.38
N TYR A 164 3.96 -12.31 7.42
CA TYR A 164 5.35 -12.73 7.58
C TYR A 164 5.98 -12.39 8.93
N THR A 165 5.30 -11.65 9.81
CA THR A 165 5.78 -11.49 11.18
C THR A 165 5.75 -12.80 11.98
N HIS A 166 5.04 -13.81 11.49
CA HIS A 166 4.98 -15.14 12.09
C HIS A 166 5.98 -16.15 11.48
N LEU A 167 6.70 -15.79 10.40
CA LEU A 167 7.62 -16.70 9.69
C LEU A 167 9.10 -16.53 10.07
N THR A 168 9.44 -15.59 10.94
CA THR A 168 10.83 -15.31 11.30
C THR A 168 11.13 -15.54 12.76
N LEU A 169 10.92 -16.77 13.26
CA LEU A 169 11.64 -17.22 14.45
C LEU A 169 11.98 -18.70 14.27
N PRO A 170 13.26 -19.03 14.20
CA PRO A 170 13.71 -20.39 14.36
C PRO A 170 13.56 -20.85 15.81
#